data_9d659872f392abc037bc19aba9be3d1b
#
_entry.id   9d659872f392abc037bc19aba9be3d1b
#
_cell.length_a   1.000
_cell.length_b   1.000
_cell.length_c   1.000
_cell.angle_alpha   90.00
_cell.angle_beta   90.00
_cell.angle_gamma   90.00
#
_symmetry.space_group_name_H-M   'P 1'
#
loop_
_entity.id
_entity.type
_entity.pdbx_description
1 polymer ?
#
loop_
_entity_poly.entity_id
_entity_poly.type
_entity_poly.pdbx_seq_one_letter_code
_entity_poly.pdbx_strand_id
1 'polypeptide(L)'
;MTNNDVRESRMACDGMRPLEGRRGIVVGLANEQSIAWGCARAFRAAGAELAVTWQSDRALPYIEPLLDQLKPAIAMPLDVSRADQMREVFDTIGEQWGGLDFLLHAVAYAPRADLHGRVVDSSPEGFALAMDTSCHSFIRMAKLAEPLMTSGGSLMAMTYIGADQVIAEYGVMGPVKAALEATVRYLAVELGPAGIRVHAVSPGALATRAASGLPNFDHLLDDTARRAPLRRPLDIDDVGALCTFLAGDAARAMTGGIHYIDAGMHVLG
;
A
#
# COMPACT_ATOMS: atom_id res chain seq x y z
N MET A 1 9.59 1.30 -37.43
CA MET A 1 9.02 2.28 -36.48
C MET A 1 9.90 3.50 -36.48
N THR A 2 9.42 4.63 -36.91
CA THR A 2 10.19 5.87 -36.95
C THR A 2 10.14 6.57 -35.59
N ASN A 3 11.10 7.46 -35.29
CA ASN A 3 11.09 8.27 -34.08
C ASN A 3 9.81 9.11 -33.89
N ASN A 4 9.05 9.34 -34.94
CA ASN A 4 7.74 10.00 -34.92
C ASN A 4 6.65 9.05 -34.37
N ASP A 5 6.66 7.76 -34.74
CA ASP A 5 5.68 6.77 -34.24
C ASP A 5 5.79 6.58 -32.73
N VAL A 6 7.02 6.66 -32.19
CA VAL A 6 7.28 6.57 -30.74
C VAL A 6 6.85 7.86 -30.00
N ARG A 7 6.97 9.02 -30.65
CA ARG A 7 6.49 10.30 -30.09
C ARG A 7 4.95 10.39 -30.11
N GLU A 8 4.29 9.97 -31.18
CA GLU A 8 2.84 9.96 -31.29
C GLU A 8 2.21 8.94 -30.32
N SER A 9 2.84 7.78 -30.12
CA SER A 9 2.43 6.80 -29.11
C SER A 9 2.60 7.32 -27.67
N ARG A 10 3.60 8.16 -27.39
CA ARG A 10 3.74 8.84 -26.08
C ARG A 10 2.70 9.96 -25.91
N MET A 11 2.36 10.71 -26.95
CA MET A 11 1.36 11.76 -26.87
C MET A 11 -0.08 11.20 -26.73
N ALA A 12 -0.33 9.97 -27.20
CA ALA A 12 -1.62 9.29 -26.98
C ALA A 12 -1.84 8.86 -25.51
N CYS A 13 -0.82 8.83 -24.68
CA CYS A 13 -0.95 8.55 -23.24
C CYS A 13 -1.18 9.81 -22.38
N ASP A 14 -0.89 11.00 -22.89
CA ASP A 14 -0.96 12.26 -22.12
C ASP A 14 -2.40 12.75 -21.83
N GLY A 15 -3.42 12.06 -22.32
CA GLY A 15 -4.84 12.37 -22.07
C GLY A 15 -5.60 11.28 -21.31
N MET A 16 -5.01 10.12 -21.06
CA MET A 16 -5.69 9.01 -20.40
C MET A 16 -5.60 9.14 -18.89
N ARG A 17 -6.76 9.33 -18.26
CA ARG A 17 -6.92 9.24 -16.79
C ARG A 17 -7.51 7.88 -16.44
N PRO A 18 -6.69 6.84 -16.21
CA PRO A 18 -7.17 5.46 -16.09
C PRO A 18 -8.06 5.21 -14.87
N LEU A 19 -8.11 6.15 -13.92
CA LEU A 19 -8.97 6.10 -12.73
C LEU A 19 -10.03 7.22 -12.73
N GLU A 20 -10.32 7.85 -13.87
CA GLU A 20 -11.38 8.87 -13.95
C GLU A 20 -12.73 8.28 -13.50
N GLY A 21 -13.39 8.97 -12.56
CA GLY A 21 -14.66 8.53 -11.97
C GLY A 21 -14.55 7.38 -10.96
N ARG A 22 -13.34 6.87 -10.69
CA ARG A 22 -13.10 5.85 -9.66
C ARG A 22 -12.93 6.50 -8.30
N ARG A 23 -13.42 5.82 -7.27
CA ARG A 23 -13.38 6.22 -5.86
C ARG A 23 -12.53 5.26 -5.06
N GLY A 24 -11.51 5.77 -4.40
CA GLY A 24 -10.57 4.93 -3.67
C GLY A 24 -10.24 5.44 -2.28
N ILE A 25 -9.93 4.51 -1.38
CA ILE A 25 -9.41 4.85 -0.05
C ILE A 25 -7.92 4.51 0.05
N VAL A 26 -7.14 5.46 0.58
CA VAL A 26 -5.73 5.26 0.94
C VAL A 26 -5.59 5.32 2.46
N VAL A 27 -5.22 4.19 3.07
CA VAL A 27 -5.06 4.06 4.50
C VAL A 27 -3.60 4.08 4.90
N GLY A 28 -3.24 4.99 5.80
CA GLY A 28 -1.89 5.08 6.37
C GLY A 28 -1.05 6.24 5.86
N LEU A 29 -1.69 7.38 5.51
CA LEU A 29 -0.96 8.62 5.23
C LEU A 29 -0.21 9.06 6.48
N ALA A 30 1.10 9.31 6.38
CA ALA A 30 1.93 9.64 7.53
C ALA A 30 2.74 10.94 7.34
N ASN A 31 3.32 11.15 6.18
CA ASN A 31 4.08 12.33 5.78
C ASN A 31 4.37 12.28 4.27
N GLU A 32 5.09 13.28 3.77
CA GLU A 32 5.49 13.41 2.35
C GLU A 32 6.40 12.29 1.82
N GLN A 33 7.04 11.52 2.69
CA GLN A 33 7.91 10.39 2.33
C GLN A 33 7.19 9.04 2.43
N SER A 34 5.92 9.01 2.87
CA SER A 34 5.17 7.77 3.00
C SER A 34 4.79 7.18 1.64
N ILE A 35 4.83 5.86 1.52
CA ILE A 35 4.34 5.15 0.32
C ILE A 35 2.88 5.52 0.04
N ALA A 36 2.07 5.64 1.09
CA ALA A 36 0.68 6.10 0.97
C ALA A 36 0.56 7.44 0.26
N TRP A 37 1.48 8.38 0.50
CA TRP A 37 1.50 9.68 -0.16
C TRP A 37 1.82 9.57 -1.65
N GLY A 38 2.87 8.81 -2.03
CA GLY A 38 3.19 8.56 -3.43
C GLY A 38 2.03 7.94 -4.20
N CYS A 39 1.37 6.93 -3.59
CA CYS A 39 0.19 6.29 -4.17
C CYS A 39 -1.00 7.25 -4.28
N ALA A 40 -1.30 8.04 -3.23
CA ALA A 40 -2.41 9.00 -3.25
C ALA A 40 -2.25 10.04 -4.35
N ARG A 41 -1.03 10.60 -4.52
CA ARG A 41 -0.72 11.52 -5.62
C ARG A 41 -0.95 10.86 -7.00
N ALA A 42 -0.45 9.64 -7.17
CA ALA A 42 -0.57 8.91 -8.42
C ALA A 42 -2.03 8.61 -8.77
N PHE A 43 -2.83 8.16 -7.80
CA PHE A 43 -4.26 7.92 -7.99
C PHE A 43 -5.00 9.22 -8.34
N ARG A 44 -4.68 10.32 -7.65
CA ARG A 44 -5.30 11.64 -7.93
C ARG A 44 -4.95 12.13 -9.31
N ALA A 45 -3.69 12.02 -9.73
CA ALA A 45 -3.22 12.37 -11.07
C ALA A 45 -3.91 11.52 -12.16
N ALA A 46 -4.20 10.26 -11.85
CA ALA A 46 -4.93 9.33 -12.71
C ALA A 46 -6.45 9.59 -12.76
N GLY A 47 -6.97 10.57 -12.02
CA GLY A 47 -8.38 11.01 -12.08
C GLY A 47 -9.25 10.47 -10.95
N ALA A 48 -8.72 9.71 -10.00
CA ALA A 48 -9.51 9.17 -8.90
C ALA A 48 -9.99 10.25 -7.92
N GLU A 49 -11.18 10.04 -7.35
CA GLU A 49 -11.64 10.70 -6.14
C GLU A 49 -11.16 9.89 -4.92
N LEU A 50 -10.64 10.57 -3.89
CA LEU A 50 -9.96 9.90 -2.81
C LEU A 50 -10.56 10.16 -1.43
N ALA A 51 -10.66 9.09 -0.64
CA ALA A 51 -10.68 9.10 0.80
C ALA A 51 -9.26 8.83 1.31
N VAL A 52 -8.80 9.55 2.32
CA VAL A 52 -7.49 9.32 2.94
C VAL A 52 -7.59 9.27 4.44
N THR A 53 -6.77 8.41 5.06
CA THR A 53 -6.74 8.32 6.51
C THR A 53 -5.31 8.36 7.06
N TRP A 54 -5.18 8.85 8.29
CA TRP A 54 -3.94 8.89 9.07
C TRP A 54 -4.21 8.41 10.49
N GLN A 55 -3.18 7.99 11.21
CA GLN A 55 -3.34 7.27 12.47
C GLN A 55 -4.03 8.06 13.58
N SER A 56 -3.70 9.34 13.76
CA SER A 56 -4.22 10.15 14.89
C SER A 56 -3.96 11.64 14.68
N ASP A 57 -4.62 12.47 15.47
CA ASP A 57 -4.47 13.94 15.44
C ASP A 57 -3.03 14.42 15.67
N ARG A 58 -2.18 13.62 16.32
CA ARG A 58 -0.75 13.93 16.46
C ARG A 58 -0.01 13.99 15.12
N ALA A 59 -0.55 13.35 14.08
CA ALA A 59 0.02 13.40 12.74
C ALA A 59 -0.43 14.64 11.94
N LEU A 60 -1.49 15.36 12.37
CA LEU A 60 -2.07 16.48 11.63
C LEU A 60 -1.05 17.50 11.10
N PRO A 61 -0.05 17.98 11.90
CA PRO A 61 0.93 18.94 11.38
C PRO A 61 1.70 18.46 10.15
N TYR A 62 1.82 17.15 9.96
CA TYR A 62 2.48 16.53 8.80
C TYR A 62 1.49 16.20 7.69
N ILE A 63 0.21 16.08 8.00
CA ILE A 63 -0.86 15.67 7.09
C ILE A 63 -1.55 16.86 6.43
N GLU A 64 -1.81 17.94 7.14
CA GLU A 64 -2.51 19.13 6.63
C GLU A 64 -1.92 19.66 5.32
N PRO A 65 -0.58 19.86 5.18
CA PRO A 65 0.00 20.31 3.92
C PRO A 65 -0.22 19.32 2.75
N LEU A 66 -0.37 18.04 3.06
CA LEU A 66 -0.63 16.98 2.08
C LEU A 66 -2.11 16.98 1.66
N LEU A 67 -3.02 17.21 2.61
CA LEU A 67 -4.45 17.35 2.33
C LEU A 67 -4.72 18.55 1.44
N ASP A 68 -4.05 19.69 1.69
CA ASP A 68 -4.18 20.89 0.87
C ASP A 68 -3.76 20.67 -0.59
N GLN A 69 -2.73 19.84 -0.81
CA GLN A 69 -2.27 19.48 -2.15
C GLN A 69 -3.20 18.46 -2.83
N LEU A 70 -3.60 17.43 -2.08
CA LEU A 70 -4.37 16.29 -2.60
C LEU A 70 -5.84 16.64 -2.83
N LYS A 71 -6.41 17.47 -1.94
CA LYS A 71 -7.84 17.83 -1.89
C LYS A 71 -8.73 16.58 -1.93
N PRO A 72 -8.58 15.66 -0.98
CA PRO A 72 -9.41 14.47 -0.94
C PRO A 72 -10.86 14.84 -0.63
N ALA A 73 -11.82 14.05 -1.10
CA ALA A 73 -13.22 14.23 -0.78
C ALA A 73 -13.53 13.87 0.68
N ILE A 74 -12.85 12.84 1.20
CA ILE A 74 -12.99 12.37 2.58
C ILE A 74 -11.59 12.33 3.21
N ALA A 75 -11.45 12.91 4.41
CA ALA A 75 -10.20 12.92 5.15
C ALA A 75 -10.51 12.72 6.64
N MET A 76 -10.06 11.60 7.22
CA MET A 76 -10.42 11.19 8.58
C MET A 76 -9.24 10.51 9.30
N PRO A 77 -9.10 10.68 10.63
CA PRO A 77 -8.19 9.85 11.42
C PRO A 77 -8.70 8.39 11.46
N LEU A 78 -7.77 7.45 11.44
CA LEU A 78 -8.06 6.02 11.58
C LEU A 78 -6.90 5.31 12.27
N ASP A 79 -7.07 4.98 13.53
CA ASP A 79 -6.29 3.94 14.18
C ASP A 79 -6.89 2.57 13.80
N VAL A 80 -6.15 1.78 13.04
CA VAL A 80 -6.63 0.49 12.53
C VAL A 80 -6.89 -0.55 13.63
N SER A 81 -6.40 -0.32 14.85
CA SER A 81 -6.72 -1.13 16.03
C SER A 81 -8.14 -0.84 16.58
N ARG A 82 -8.73 0.29 16.19
CA ARG A 82 -10.04 0.77 16.64
C ARG A 82 -11.13 0.37 15.65
N ALA A 83 -11.89 -0.67 16.00
CA ALA A 83 -12.97 -1.17 15.15
C ALA A 83 -14.13 -0.17 14.95
N ASP A 84 -14.36 0.72 15.93
CA ASP A 84 -15.32 1.81 15.85
C ASP A 84 -14.91 2.85 14.79
N GLN A 85 -13.66 3.33 14.83
CA GLN A 85 -13.15 4.27 13.84
C GLN A 85 -13.12 3.67 12.43
N MET A 86 -12.76 2.38 12.33
CA MET A 86 -12.75 1.70 11.04
C MET A 86 -14.17 1.65 10.44
N ARG A 87 -15.20 1.32 11.23
CA ARG A 87 -16.59 1.37 10.77
C ARG A 87 -17.00 2.76 10.34
N GLU A 88 -16.73 3.78 11.17
CA GLU A 88 -17.07 5.17 10.87
C GLU A 88 -16.52 5.62 9.51
N VAL A 89 -15.27 5.27 9.17
CA VAL A 89 -14.67 5.59 7.87
C VAL A 89 -15.44 4.94 6.72
N PHE A 90 -15.76 3.64 6.82
CA PHE A 90 -16.47 2.93 5.74
C PHE A 90 -17.94 3.31 5.66
N ASP A 91 -18.60 3.63 6.77
CA ASP A 91 -19.96 4.17 6.80
C ASP A 91 -20.00 5.54 6.11
N THR A 92 -19.03 6.43 6.39
CA THR A 92 -18.88 7.73 5.72
C THR A 92 -18.69 7.58 4.20
N ILE A 93 -17.87 6.61 3.77
CA ILE A 93 -17.68 6.29 2.34
C ILE A 93 -19.01 5.83 1.73
N GLY A 94 -19.73 4.95 2.40
CA GLY A 94 -21.05 4.48 1.96
C GLY A 94 -22.07 5.59 1.82
N GLU A 95 -22.15 6.49 2.82
CA GLU A 95 -23.08 7.62 2.85
C GLU A 95 -22.77 8.67 1.78
N GLN A 96 -21.49 9.02 1.60
CA GLN A 96 -21.11 10.09 0.66
C GLN A 96 -20.98 9.62 -0.78
N TRP A 97 -20.51 8.41 -1.00
CA TRP A 97 -20.20 7.89 -2.33
C TRP A 97 -21.13 6.77 -2.80
N GLY A 98 -21.72 6.02 -1.87
CA GLY A 98 -22.53 4.86 -2.21
C GLY A 98 -21.76 3.68 -2.81
N GLY A 99 -20.42 3.77 -2.88
CA GLY A 99 -19.57 2.72 -3.46
C GLY A 99 -18.09 3.02 -3.35
N LEU A 100 -17.26 1.98 -3.58
CA LEU A 100 -15.80 2.04 -3.51
C LEU A 100 -15.22 1.19 -4.64
N ASP A 101 -14.23 1.70 -5.37
CA ASP A 101 -13.57 0.98 -6.47
C ASP A 101 -12.25 0.37 -6.06
N PHE A 102 -11.49 1.00 -5.16
CA PHE A 102 -10.22 0.44 -4.68
C PHE A 102 -9.85 0.88 -3.26
N LEU A 103 -9.04 0.03 -2.62
CA LEU A 103 -8.49 0.27 -1.29
C LEU A 103 -6.99 0.00 -1.31
N LEU A 104 -6.22 0.92 -0.74
CA LEU A 104 -4.81 0.74 -0.44
C LEU A 104 -4.59 0.68 1.07
N HIS A 105 -4.11 -0.46 1.56
CA HIS A 105 -3.65 -0.66 2.93
C HIS A 105 -2.14 -0.46 3.00
N ALA A 106 -1.70 0.70 3.49
CA ALA A 106 -0.29 1.05 3.64
C ALA A 106 0.07 1.26 5.13
N VAL A 107 -0.34 0.30 5.97
CA VAL A 107 -0.12 0.32 7.42
C VAL A 107 0.76 -0.85 7.83
N ALA A 108 1.72 -0.59 8.71
CA ALA A 108 2.50 -1.60 9.40
C ALA A 108 2.98 -1.06 10.74
N TYR A 109 2.97 -1.90 11.76
CA TYR A 109 3.47 -1.56 13.08
C TYR A 109 3.91 -2.82 13.84
N ALA A 110 5.01 -2.70 14.57
CA ALA A 110 5.39 -3.60 15.63
C ALA A 110 5.97 -2.78 16.79
N PRO A 111 5.80 -3.19 18.06
CA PRO A 111 6.49 -2.54 19.17
C PRO A 111 8.01 -2.58 18.97
N ARG A 112 8.67 -1.49 19.33
CA ARG A 112 10.11 -1.33 19.09
C ARG A 112 10.95 -2.45 19.69
N ALA A 113 10.57 -2.94 20.88
CA ALA A 113 11.27 -4.03 21.56
C ALA A 113 11.23 -5.34 20.77
N ASP A 114 10.09 -5.62 20.10
CA ASP A 114 9.91 -6.83 19.29
C ASP A 114 10.42 -6.66 17.86
N LEU A 115 10.43 -5.41 17.33
CA LEU A 115 10.95 -5.11 16.01
C LEU A 115 12.48 -5.25 15.93
N HIS A 116 13.20 -4.80 16.96
CA HIS A 116 14.67 -4.77 16.97
C HIS A 116 15.31 -5.98 17.67
N GLY A 117 14.51 -6.98 18.01
CA GLY A 117 14.97 -8.19 18.69
C GLY A 117 15.10 -9.40 17.74
N ARG A 118 15.60 -10.50 18.32
CA ARG A 118 15.51 -11.81 17.67
C ARG A 118 14.04 -12.25 17.67
N VAL A 119 13.59 -12.87 16.59
CA VAL A 119 12.19 -13.36 16.49
C VAL A 119 11.85 -14.33 17.65
N VAL A 120 12.82 -15.15 18.05
CA VAL A 120 12.66 -16.12 19.15
C VAL A 120 12.43 -15.46 20.52
N ASP A 121 12.83 -14.20 20.70
CA ASP A 121 12.70 -13.44 21.95
C ASP A 121 11.48 -12.48 21.91
N SER A 122 10.69 -12.51 20.85
CA SER A 122 9.51 -11.64 20.72
C SER A 122 8.45 -11.95 21.79
N SER A 123 7.82 -10.90 22.31
CA SER A 123 6.73 -11.06 23.27
C SER A 123 5.44 -11.54 22.60
N PRO A 124 4.61 -12.36 23.26
CA PRO A 124 3.32 -12.78 22.75
C PRO A 124 2.41 -11.57 22.41
N GLU A 125 2.41 -10.55 23.27
CA GLU A 125 1.61 -9.34 23.13
C GLU A 125 2.08 -8.49 21.95
N GLY A 126 3.41 -8.32 21.80
CA GLY A 126 3.99 -7.54 20.70
C GLY A 126 3.82 -8.22 19.36
N PHE A 127 3.96 -9.55 19.31
CA PHE A 127 3.68 -10.33 18.10
C PHE A 127 2.21 -10.25 17.71
N ALA A 128 1.30 -10.42 18.68
CA ALA A 128 -0.15 -10.32 18.43
C ALA A 128 -0.54 -8.92 17.93
N LEU A 129 0.02 -7.86 18.51
CA LEU A 129 -0.24 -6.48 18.09
C LEU A 129 0.30 -6.21 16.68
N ALA A 130 1.49 -6.72 16.35
CA ALA A 130 2.04 -6.59 15.00
C ALA A 130 1.19 -7.31 13.96
N MET A 131 0.72 -8.51 14.27
CA MET A 131 -0.20 -9.29 13.43
C MET A 131 -1.56 -8.58 13.26
N ASP A 132 -2.14 -8.07 14.33
CA ASP A 132 -3.44 -7.37 14.26
C ASP A 132 -3.35 -6.11 13.42
N THR A 133 -2.32 -5.28 13.69
CA THR A 133 -2.18 -3.99 13.01
C THR A 133 -1.74 -4.12 11.55
N SER A 134 -0.82 -5.04 11.24
CA SER A 134 -0.17 -5.09 9.92
C SER A 134 -0.75 -6.13 8.98
N CYS A 135 -1.57 -7.07 9.47
CA CYS A 135 -2.18 -8.14 8.68
C CYS A 135 -3.71 -8.19 8.87
N HIS A 136 -4.20 -8.41 10.10
CA HIS A 136 -5.62 -8.60 10.35
C HIS A 136 -6.46 -7.33 10.08
N SER A 137 -5.87 -6.16 10.24
CA SER A 137 -6.54 -4.89 9.86
C SER A 137 -6.93 -4.88 8.37
N PHE A 138 -6.11 -5.45 7.47
CA PHE A 138 -6.45 -5.59 6.06
C PHE A 138 -7.66 -6.50 5.84
N ILE A 139 -7.76 -7.61 6.58
CA ILE A 139 -8.93 -8.52 6.54
C ILE A 139 -10.19 -7.77 6.97
N ARG A 140 -10.11 -7.02 8.08
CA ARG A 140 -11.25 -6.23 8.58
C ARG A 140 -11.69 -5.15 7.58
N MET A 141 -10.74 -4.48 6.94
CA MET A 141 -11.04 -3.50 5.88
C MET A 141 -11.65 -4.16 4.65
N ALA A 142 -11.15 -5.31 4.22
CA ALA A 142 -11.71 -6.06 3.10
C ALA A 142 -13.19 -6.40 3.35
N LYS A 143 -13.53 -6.87 4.56
CA LYS A 143 -14.90 -7.15 4.98
C LYS A 143 -15.82 -5.91 4.91
N LEU A 144 -15.32 -4.73 5.27
CA LEU A 144 -16.10 -3.50 5.23
C LEU A 144 -16.18 -2.91 3.82
N ALA A 145 -15.15 -3.13 3.00
CA ALA A 145 -15.11 -2.68 1.62
C ALA A 145 -16.00 -3.51 0.68
N GLU A 146 -16.10 -4.83 0.91
CA GLU A 146 -16.83 -5.76 0.04
C GLU A 146 -18.27 -5.28 -0.29
N PRO A 147 -19.13 -4.90 0.67
CA PRO A 147 -20.48 -4.44 0.37
C PRO A 147 -20.54 -3.11 -0.40
N LEU A 148 -19.46 -2.33 -0.40
CA LEU A 148 -19.34 -1.09 -1.16
C LEU A 148 -18.77 -1.30 -2.58
N MET A 149 -18.19 -2.46 -2.87
CA MET A 149 -17.57 -2.80 -4.16
C MET A 149 -18.53 -3.59 -5.05
N THR A 150 -19.75 -3.10 -5.24
CA THR A 150 -20.84 -3.80 -5.93
C THR A 150 -20.59 -4.06 -7.43
N SER A 151 -19.63 -3.36 -8.02
CA SER A 151 -19.18 -3.56 -9.41
C SER A 151 -17.79 -4.20 -9.50
N GLY A 152 -17.37 -4.90 -8.44
CA GLY A 152 -15.99 -5.34 -8.28
C GLY A 152 -15.08 -4.23 -7.78
N GLY A 153 -13.77 -4.49 -7.77
CA GLY A 153 -12.80 -3.50 -7.28
C GLY A 153 -11.39 -4.06 -7.12
N SER A 154 -10.54 -3.31 -6.44
CA SER A 154 -9.15 -3.71 -6.18
C SER A 154 -8.73 -3.41 -4.75
N LEU A 155 -8.32 -4.44 -4.01
CA LEU A 155 -7.73 -4.33 -2.68
C LEU A 155 -6.21 -4.53 -2.79
N MET A 156 -5.43 -3.59 -2.27
CA MET A 156 -3.98 -3.64 -2.32
C MET A 156 -3.39 -3.51 -0.91
N ALA A 157 -2.42 -4.35 -0.57
CA ALA A 157 -1.70 -4.28 0.70
C ALA A 157 -0.19 -4.16 0.48
N MET A 158 0.47 -3.29 1.24
CA MET A 158 1.93 -3.14 1.21
C MET A 158 2.59 -4.28 1.96
N THR A 159 3.38 -5.10 1.25
CA THR A 159 4.28 -6.12 1.80
C THR A 159 5.74 -5.73 1.62
N TYR A 160 6.64 -6.66 1.83
CA TYR A 160 8.08 -6.50 1.63
C TYR A 160 8.73 -7.85 1.38
N ILE A 161 9.82 -7.90 0.64
CA ILE A 161 10.57 -9.13 0.32
C ILE A 161 10.96 -9.95 1.57
N GLY A 162 11.02 -9.29 2.74
CA GLY A 162 11.22 -9.95 4.03
C GLY A 162 10.14 -10.97 4.43
N ALA A 163 9.03 -11.07 3.67
CA ALA A 163 8.04 -12.13 3.80
C ALA A 163 8.54 -13.49 3.27
N ASP A 164 9.43 -13.47 2.28
CA ASP A 164 9.96 -14.64 1.58
C ASP A 164 11.44 -14.89 1.91
N GLN A 165 12.23 -13.82 1.98
CA GLN A 165 13.67 -13.88 2.27
C GLN A 165 13.96 -13.28 3.65
N VAL A 166 14.96 -13.86 4.34
CA VAL A 166 15.39 -13.31 5.61
C VAL A 166 16.17 -12.01 5.39
N ILE A 167 15.61 -10.91 5.85
CA ILE A 167 16.26 -9.60 5.85
C ILE A 167 16.78 -9.32 7.27
N ALA A 168 18.05 -9.00 7.37
CA ALA A 168 18.68 -8.66 8.67
C ALA A 168 17.86 -7.53 9.34
N GLU A 169 17.65 -7.69 10.64
CA GLU A 169 16.98 -6.69 11.49
C GLU A 169 15.51 -6.38 11.15
N TYR A 170 14.89 -7.19 10.27
CA TYR A 170 13.46 -7.05 9.96
C TYR A 170 12.55 -7.71 11.02
N GLY A 171 13.12 -8.59 11.86
CA GLY A 171 12.50 -9.16 13.05
C GLY A 171 11.14 -9.80 12.81
N VAL A 172 10.20 -9.55 13.72
CA VAL A 172 8.83 -10.10 13.68
C VAL A 172 8.04 -9.68 12.43
N MET A 173 8.46 -8.60 11.76
CA MET A 173 7.77 -8.15 10.55
C MET A 173 7.90 -9.15 9.38
N GLY A 174 8.95 -9.98 9.34
CA GLY A 174 9.06 -11.06 8.35
C GLY A 174 7.86 -12.01 8.39
N PRO A 175 7.66 -12.74 9.51
CA PRO A 175 6.48 -13.59 9.70
C PRO A 175 5.14 -12.87 9.49
N VAL A 176 5.02 -11.62 9.92
CA VAL A 176 3.79 -10.82 9.76
C VAL A 176 3.50 -10.53 8.29
N LYS A 177 4.52 -10.17 7.49
CA LYS A 177 4.35 -9.95 6.05
C LYS A 177 4.10 -11.25 5.30
N ALA A 178 4.68 -12.36 5.71
CA ALA A 178 4.35 -13.69 5.16
C ALA A 178 2.88 -14.05 5.38
N ALA A 179 2.35 -13.77 6.58
CA ALA A 179 0.93 -13.93 6.88
C ALA A 179 0.05 -13.00 6.02
N LEU A 180 0.45 -11.74 5.80
CA LEU A 180 -0.27 -10.82 4.94
C LEU A 180 -0.31 -11.31 3.48
N GLU A 181 0.78 -11.83 2.94
CA GLU A 181 0.83 -12.39 1.59
C GLU A 181 -0.02 -13.66 1.44
N ALA A 182 -0.03 -14.52 2.47
CA ALA A 182 -0.97 -15.64 2.52
C ALA A 182 -2.42 -15.14 2.53
N THR A 183 -2.73 -14.13 3.34
CA THR A 183 -4.06 -13.49 3.42
C THR A 183 -4.51 -12.95 2.05
N VAL A 184 -3.63 -12.31 1.29
CA VAL A 184 -3.93 -11.83 -0.07
C VAL A 184 -4.41 -12.96 -0.98
N ARG A 185 -3.78 -14.14 -0.92
CA ARG A 185 -4.19 -15.31 -1.72
C ARG A 185 -5.57 -15.84 -1.32
N TYR A 186 -5.85 -15.94 -0.02
CA TYR A 186 -7.14 -16.40 0.49
C TYR A 186 -8.27 -15.41 0.13
N LEU A 187 -8.07 -14.12 0.40
CA LEU A 187 -9.05 -13.09 0.05
C LEU A 187 -9.30 -13.00 -1.46
N ALA A 188 -8.28 -13.24 -2.30
CA ALA A 188 -8.46 -13.28 -3.76
C ALA A 188 -9.41 -14.41 -4.20
N VAL A 189 -9.39 -15.56 -3.52
CA VAL A 189 -10.31 -16.67 -3.80
C VAL A 189 -11.71 -16.36 -3.28
N GLU A 190 -11.81 -15.82 -2.07
CA GLU A 190 -13.09 -15.54 -1.41
C GLU A 190 -13.86 -14.41 -2.11
N LEU A 191 -13.17 -13.32 -2.50
CA LEU A 191 -13.77 -12.11 -3.05
C LEU A 191 -13.79 -12.09 -4.59
N GLY A 192 -13.05 -12.99 -5.23
CA GLY A 192 -12.99 -13.11 -6.69
C GLY A 192 -14.35 -13.29 -7.37
N PRO A 193 -15.28 -14.12 -6.85
CA PRO A 193 -16.64 -14.25 -7.40
C PRO A 193 -17.43 -12.93 -7.45
N ALA A 194 -17.13 -11.98 -6.55
CA ALA A 194 -17.70 -10.63 -6.56
C ALA A 194 -16.94 -9.65 -7.49
N GLY A 195 -15.95 -10.13 -8.26
CA GLY A 195 -15.12 -9.28 -9.13
C GLY A 195 -14.09 -8.43 -8.38
N ILE A 196 -13.86 -8.70 -7.10
CA ILE A 196 -12.89 -7.97 -6.29
C ILE A 196 -11.52 -8.65 -6.40
N ARG A 197 -10.52 -7.90 -6.84
CA ARG A 197 -9.13 -8.35 -7.00
C ARG A 197 -8.32 -7.98 -5.75
N VAL A 198 -7.42 -8.85 -5.34
CA VAL A 198 -6.61 -8.64 -4.14
C VAL A 198 -5.14 -8.80 -4.47
N HIS A 199 -4.31 -7.85 -4.07
CA HIS A 199 -2.90 -7.77 -4.44
C HIS A 199 -2.01 -7.46 -3.24
N ALA A 200 -0.83 -8.06 -3.19
CA ALA A 200 0.28 -7.61 -2.39
C ALA A 200 1.25 -6.81 -3.27
N VAL A 201 1.66 -5.64 -2.82
CA VAL A 201 2.69 -4.81 -3.47
C VAL A 201 3.93 -4.84 -2.60
N SER A 202 5.05 -5.29 -3.17
CA SER A 202 6.34 -5.47 -2.49
C SER A 202 7.36 -4.46 -3.02
N PRO A 203 7.44 -3.25 -2.46
CA PRO A 203 8.48 -2.30 -2.81
C PRO A 203 9.86 -2.79 -2.35
N GLY A 204 10.91 -2.34 -3.02
CA GLY A 204 12.26 -2.42 -2.50
C GLY A 204 12.50 -1.43 -1.35
N ALA A 205 13.75 -1.28 -0.94
CA ALA A 205 14.12 -0.32 0.09
C ALA A 205 13.81 1.11 -0.37
N LEU A 206 13.01 1.83 0.42
CA LEU A 206 12.57 3.20 0.18
C LEU A 206 12.86 4.06 1.40
N ALA A 207 13.31 5.28 1.19
CA ALA A 207 13.62 6.24 2.25
C ALA A 207 12.32 6.75 2.92
N THR A 208 11.61 5.87 3.62
CA THR A 208 10.40 6.20 4.36
C THR A 208 10.68 6.32 5.86
N ARG A 209 9.84 7.08 6.58
CA ARG A 209 9.94 7.17 8.05
C ARG A 209 9.78 5.80 8.73
N ALA A 210 8.94 4.93 8.20
CA ALA A 210 8.78 3.57 8.74
C ALA A 210 10.08 2.76 8.61
N ALA A 211 10.77 2.88 7.50
CA ALA A 211 12.02 2.20 7.22
C ALA A 211 13.23 2.82 7.95
N SER A 212 13.22 4.13 8.21
CA SER A 212 14.29 4.81 8.99
C SER A 212 14.38 4.33 10.46
N GLY A 213 13.38 3.59 10.94
CA GLY A 213 13.42 2.91 12.23
C GLY A 213 14.28 1.64 12.24
N LEU A 214 14.69 1.11 11.07
CA LEU A 214 15.56 -0.06 10.97
C LEU A 214 17.03 0.37 11.14
N PRO A 215 17.82 -0.37 11.91
CA PRO A 215 19.27 -0.13 12.01
C PRO A 215 19.94 -0.24 10.63
N ASN A 216 20.99 0.56 10.40
CA ASN A 216 21.78 0.56 9.15
C ASN A 216 20.98 0.76 7.85
N PHE A 217 19.82 1.42 7.94
CA PHE A 217 18.91 1.58 6.80
C PHE A 217 19.56 2.31 5.61
N ASP A 218 20.41 3.31 5.83
CA ASP A 218 21.12 4.03 4.75
C ASP A 218 22.02 3.07 3.95
N HIS A 219 22.68 2.12 4.61
CA HIS A 219 23.44 1.07 3.94
C HIS A 219 22.56 0.15 3.10
N LEU A 220 21.35 -0.14 3.56
CA LEU A 220 20.38 -0.95 2.82
C LEU A 220 19.92 -0.23 1.55
N LEU A 221 19.67 1.07 1.60
CA LEU A 221 19.32 1.89 0.44
C LEU A 221 20.44 1.91 -0.60
N ASP A 222 21.67 2.21 -0.17
CA ASP A 222 22.84 2.28 -1.05
C ASP A 222 23.16 0.91 -1.66
N ASP A 223 23.10 -0.16 -0.87
CA ASP A 223 23.36 -1.51 -1.34
C ASP A 223 22.30 -1.94 -2.36
N THR A 224 21.03 -1.66 -2.08
CA THR A 224 19.94 -1.94 -3.02
C THR A 224 20.14 -1.20 -4.33
N ALA A 225 20.43 0.11 -4.30
CA ALA A 225 20.66 0.90 -5.51
C ALA A 225 21.85 0.40 -6.34
N ARG A 226 22.91 -0.13 -5.69
CA ARG A 226 24.09 -0.69 -6.36
C ARG A 226 23.90 -2.10 -6.91
N ARG A 227 23.17 -2.97 -6.16
CA ARG A 227 23.02 -4.39 -6.48
C ARG A 227 21.83 -4.67 -7.38
N ALA A 228 20.73 -3.93 -7.20
CA ALA A 228 19.53 -4.16 -8.02
C ALA A 228 19.86 -4.18 -9.52
N PRO A 229 19.26 -5.06 -10.31
CA PRO A 229 19.51 -5.17 -11.74
C PRO A 229 19.39 -3.86 -12.51
N LEU A 230 18.43 -2.99 -12.15
CA LEU A 230 18.28 -1.67 -12.79
C LEU A 230 19.24 -0.61 -12.25
N ARG A 231 20.00 -0.89 -11.19
CA ARG A 231 21.03 -0.02 -10.60
C ARG A 231 20.58 1.44 -10.41
N ARG A 232 19.39 1.62 -9.90
CA ARG A 232 18.82 2.93 -9.57
C ARG A 232 18.11 2.91 -8.22
N PRO A 233 18.05 4.05 -7.53
CA PRO A 233 17.20 4.17 -6.36
C PRO A 233 15.73 4.04 -6.77
N LEU A 234 14.92 3.66 -5.80
CA LEU A 234 13.47 3.63 -5.94
C LEU A 234 12.85 4.90 -5.36
N ASP A 235 11.71 5.27 -5.91
CA ASP A 235 10.89 6.37 -5.45
C ASP A 235 9.50 5.88 -5.03
N ILE A 236 8.84 6.61 -4.14
CA ILE A 236 7.44 6.34 -3.76
C ILE A 236 6.50 6.49 -4.97
N ASP A 237 6.88 7.26 -5.97
CA ASP A 237 6.12 7.41 -7.22
C ASP A 237 6.21 6.16 -8.11
N ASP A 238 7.31 5.39 -8.07
CA ASP A 238 7.38 4.07 -8.72
C ASP A 238 6.29 3.15 -8.17
N VAL A 239 6.11 3.14 -6.84
CA VAL A 239 5.05 2.36 -6.17
C VAL A 239 3.67 2.87 -6.55
N GLY A 240 3.49 4.20 -6.57
CA GLY A 240 2.25 4.85 -7.00
C GLY A 240 1.82 4.46 -8.41
N ALA A 241 2.78 4.37 -9.34
CA ALA A 241 2.51 3.96 -10.73
C ALA A 241 2.00 2.50 -10.81
N LEU A 242 2.65 1.58 -10.10
CA LEU A 242 2.19 0.18 -10.02
C LEU A 242 0.81 0.07 -9.39
N CYS A 243 0.58 0.76 -8.26
CA CYS A 243 -0.72 0.74 -7.59
C CYS A 243 -1.83 1.33 -8.48
N THR A 244 -1.53 2.37 -9.27
CA THR A 244 -2.47 2.94 -10.24
C THR A 244 -2.85 1.92 -11.31
N PHE A 245 -1.89 1.17 -11.84
CA PHE A 245 -2.15 0.07 -12.78
C PHE A 245 -3.03 -1.01 -12.13
N LEU A 246 -2.71 -1.45 -10.90
CA LEU A 246 -3.47 -2.49 -10.19
C LEU A 246 -4.89 -2.03 -9.81
N ALA A 247 -5.10 -0.74 -9.55
CA ALA A 247 -6.42 -0.19 -9.28
C ALA A 247 -7.31 -0.13 -10.53
N GLY A 248 -6.69 0.03 -11.72
CA GLY A 248 -7.40 0.20 -12.99
C GLY A 248 -7.81 -1.09 -13.68
N ASP A 249 -8.57 -0.92 -14.77
CA ASP A 249 -9.10 -2.02 -15.60
C ASP A 249 -8.00 -2.76 -16.40
N ALA A 250 -6.83 -2.14 -16.58
CA ALA A 250 -5.69 -2.78 -17.24
C ALA A 250 -5.22 -4.03 -16.49
N ALA A 251 -5.44 -4.10 -15.17
CA ALA A 251 -5.13 -5.24 -14.31
C ALA A 251 -6.31 -6.19 -14.07
N ARG A 252 -7.42 -6.09 -14.83
CA ARG A 252 -8.68 -6.84 -14.59
C ARG A 252 -8.55 -8.36 -14.53
N ALA A 253 -7.49 -8.93 -15.10
CA ALA A 253 -7.22 -10.37 -15.09
C ALA A 253 -6.20 -10.79 -14.01
N MET A 254 -5.81 -9.87 -13.12
CA MET A 254 -4.80 -10.12 -12.10
C MET A 254 -5.43 -10.11 -10.71
N THR A 255 -5.17 -11.15 -9.90
CA THR A 255 -5.54 -11.24 -8.49
C THR A 255 -4.68 -12.26 -7.76
N GLY A 256 -4.55 -12.16 -6.44
CA GLY A 256 -3.82 -13.10 -5.59
C GLY A 256 -2.29 -13.04 -5.71
N GLY A 257 -1.76 -12.10 -6.50
CA GLY A 257 -0.33 -11.99 -6.78
C GLY A 257 0.43 -11.09 -5.80
N ILE A 258 1.74 -11.35 -5.72
CA ILE A 258 2.72 -10.48 -5.10
C ILE A 258 3.44 -9.75 -6.23
N HIS A 259 3.41 -8.42 -6.21
CA HIS A 259 3.95 -7.57 -7.27
C HIS A 259 5.16 -6.81 -6.76
N TYR A 260 6.32 -7.17 -7.24
CA TYR A 260 7.58 -6.54 -6.86
C TYR A 260 7.79 -5.23 -7.64
N ILE A 261 8.17 -4.19 -6.91
CA ILE A 261 8.61 -2.89 -7.44
C ILE A 261 9.88 -2.51 -6.71
N ASP A 262 11.00 -3.14 -7.07
CA ASP A 262 12.26 -3.14 -6.32
C ASP A 262 13.49 -3.07 -7.22
N ALA A 263 13.33 -2.57 -8.44
CA ALA A 263 14.38 -2.52 -9.48
C ALA A 263 14.99 -3.90 -9.81
N GLY A 264 14.26 -5.00 -9.51
CA GLY A 264 14.69 -6.38 -9.74
C GLY A 264 15.49 -6.98 -8.59
N MET A 265 15.56 -6.34 -7.42
CA MET A 265 16.36 -6.82 -6.29
C MET A 265 15.94 -8.22 -5.82
N HIS A 266 14.65 -8.56 -5.88
CA HIS A 266 14.11 -9.85 -5.44
C HIS A 266 14.62 -11.06 -6.21
N VAL A 267 15.19 -10.90 -7.43
CA VAL A 267 15.74 -12.02 -8.22
C VAL A 267 17.18 -12.34 -7.86
N LEU A 268 17.81 -11.55 -7.00
CA LEU A 268 19.17 -11.77 -6.52
C LEU A 268 19.14 -12.64 -5.27
N GLY A 269 19.94 -13.70 -5.25
CA GLY A 269 20.16 -14.56 -4.08
C GLY A 269 21.10 -13.93 -3.05
#